data_6d30aef85c7c9fb9dd5d8d3bde79bd23
#
_entry.id   6d30aef85c7c9fb9dd5d8d3bde79bd23
#
_cell.length_a   1.000
_cell.length_b   1.000
_cell.length_c   1.000
_cell.angle_alpha   90.00
_cell.angle_beta   90.00
_cell.angle_gamma   90.00
#
_symmetry.space_group_name_H-M   'P 1'
#
loop_
_entity.id
_entity.type
_entity.pdbx_description
1 polymer ?
#
loop_
_entity_poly.entity_id
_entity_poly.type
_entity_poly.pdbx_seq_one_letter_code
_entity_poly.pdbx_strand_id
1 'polypeptide(L)'
;MIDKDRRLQLAQHHTTAHILNAAARNVLGNHVNQASAHKDIDKGRLDITHFKSLSDEEVKQIEDEANLIVKRGITMKKRFMERGKAEKEFGVGIYQGGVVPGKELRIVEIPGVDVEACGGTHLDNTREAGEIRIIKTSKISDSIVRIEYVSGKAALQADKGEQEEIMKLVQLLGVEKEMIPGRAQ
;
A
#
# COMPACT_ATOMS: atom_id res chain seq x y z
N MET A 1 23.60 -6.56 15.04
CA MET A 1 23.45 -7.03 13.64
C MET A 1 22.06 -6.64 13.17
N ILE A 2 21.88 -6.12 11.95
CA ILE A 2 20.55 -5.74 11.42
C ILE A 2 19.88 -6.99 10.85
N ASP A 3 18.65 -7.26 11.26
CA ASP A 3 17.80 -8.28 10.64
C ASP A 3 17.40 -7.81 9.23
N LYS A 4 18.00 -8.43 8.22
CA LYS A 4 17.81 -8.06 6.82
C LYS A 4 16.41 -8.42 6.30
N ASP A 5 15.85 -9.57 6.72
CA ASP A 5 14.55 -10.04 6.28
C ASP A 5 13.44 -9.14 6.83
N ARG A 6 13.51 -8.81 8.12
CA ARG A 6 12.61 -7.83 8.73
C ARG A 6 12.71 -6.48 8.04
N ARG A 7 13.92 -6.00 7.76
CA ARG A 7 14.13 -4.71 7.09
C ARG A 7 13.56 -4.69 5.68
N LEU A 8 13.74 -5.78 4.92
CA LEU A 8 13.20 -5.92 3.57
C LEU A 8 11.67 -5.90 3.61
N GLN A 9 11.03 -6.69 4.48
CA GLN A 9 9.58 -6.72 4.61
C GLN A 9 8.99 -5.35 4.97
N LEU A 10 9.62 -4.63 5.89
CA LEU A 10 9.20 -3.26 6.22
C LEU A 10 9.39 -2.28 5.06
N ALA A 11 10.46 -2.42 4.26
CA ALA A 11 10.67 -1.62 3.05
C ALA A 11 9.65 -1.94 1.95
N GLN A 12 9.26 -3.22 1.81
CA GLN A 12 8.18 -3.65 0.91
C GLN A 12 6.87 -2.99 1.32
N HIS A 13 6.45 -3.11 2.57
CA HIS A 13 5.23 -2.47 3.06
C HIS A 13 5.29 -0.94 2.95
N HIS A 14 6.48 -0.32 3.16
CA HIS A 14 6.59 1.13 3.03
C HIS A 14 6.45 1.60 1.58
N THR A 15 7.11 0.94 0.65
CA THR A 15 6.99 1.26 -0.78
C THR A 15 5.56 0.97 -1.27
N THR A 16 4.95 -0.10 -0.78
CA THR A 16 3.54 -0.41 -1.08
C THR A 16 2.58 0.69 -0.61
N ALA A 17 2.85 1.37 0.53
CA ALA A 17 2.01 2.51 0.94
C ALA A 17 2.00 3.63 -0.10
N HIS A 18 3.17 3.99 -0.67
CA HIS A 18 3.27 4.98 -1.75
C HIS A 18 2.55 4.51 -3.02
N ILE A 19 2.73 3.25 -3.40
CA ILE A 19 2.06 2.66 -4.57
C ILE A 19 0.53 2.68 -4.38
N LEU A 20 0.02 2.26 -3.22
CA LEU A 20 -1.41 2.26 -2.92
C LEU A 20 -2.00 3.67 -2.82
N ASN A 21 -1.25 4.64 -2.29
CA ASN A 21 -1.69 6.05 -2.25
C ASN A 21 -1.87 6.58 -3.67
N ALA A 22 -0.92 6.31 -4.57
CA ALA A 22 -1.04 6.68 -5.98
C ALA A 22 -2.17 5.94 -6.70
N ALA A 23 -2.29 4.62 -6.52
CA ALA A 23 -3.35 3.80 -7.10
C ALA A 23 -4.74 4.27 -6.63
N ALA A 24 -4.90 4.53 -5.34
CA ALA A 24 -6.16 5.05 -4.80
C ALA A 24 -6.49 6.44 -5.38
N ARG A 25 -5.48 7.30 -5.58
CA ARG A 25 -5.68 8.62 -6.22
C ARG A 25 -6.09 8.47 -7.68
N ASN A 26 -5.52 7.53 -8.42
CA ASN A 26 -5.89 7.26 -9.81
C ASN A 26 -7.34 6.75 -9.93
N VAL A 27 -7.81 5.91 -9.00
CA VAL A 27 -9.14 5.31 -9.03
C VAL A 27 -10.21 6.24 -8.47
N LEU A 28 -9.93 6.88 -7.32
CA LEU A 28 -10.94 7.63 -6.56
C LEU A 28 -10.91 9.15 -6.84
N GLY A 29 -9.78 9.66 -7.36
CA GLY A 29 -9.60 11.06 -7.70
C GLY A 29 -8.58 11.82 -6.86
N ASN A 30 -8.27 13.05 -7.26
CA ASN A 30 -7.18 13.88 -6.73
C ASN A 30 -7.35 14.36 -5.27
N HIS A 31 -8.51 14.14 -4.66
CA HIS A 31 -8.74 14.42 -3.24
C HIS A 31 -8.09 13.40 -2.31
N VAL A 32 -7.62 12.27 -2.87
CA VAL A 32 -6.96 11.22 -2.10
C VAL A 32 -5.54 11.63 -1.76
N ASN A 33 -5.24 11.69 -0.46
CA ASN A 33 -3.91 11.89 0.09
C ASN A 33 -3.72 10.98 1.30
N GLN A 34 -2.48 10.62 1.59
CA GLN A 34 -2.17 9.90 2.82
C GLN A 34 -2.43 10.80 4.04
N ALA A 35 -3.30 10.39 4.92
CA ALA A 35 -3.53 11.02 6.23
C ALA A 35 -2.61 10.42 7.30
N SER A 36 -2.41 9.10 7.27
CA SER A 36 -1.53 8.36 8.19
C SER A 36 -1.09 7.05 7.55
N ALA A 37 0.02 6.49 7.99
CA ALA A 37 0.44 5.16 7.59
C ALA A 37 1.21 4.47 8.72
N HIS A 38 1.04 3.15 8.85
CA HIS A 38 1.79 2.29 9.75
C HIS A 38 2.28 1.05 9.01
N LYS A 39 3.49 0.60 9.29
CA LYS A 39 4.10 -0.56 8.65
C LYS A 39 4.65 -1.48 9.73
N ASP A 40 4.19 -2.74 9.71
CA ASP A 40 4.77 -3.83 10.50
C ASP A 40 5.22 -4.95 9.56
N ILE A 41 5.79 -6.03 10.12
CA ILE A 41 6.23 -7.20 9.35
C ILE A 41 5.06 -8.00 8.80
N ASP A 42 3.96 -8.08 9.54
CA ASP A 42 2.80 -8.89 9.17
C ASP A 42 1.88 -8.19 8.18
N LYS A 43 1.70 -6.87 8.34
CA LYS A 43 0.85 -6.05 7.47
C LYS A 43 1.20 -4.57 7.50
N GLY A 44 0.78 -3.86 6.46
CA GLY A 44 0.75 -2.41 6.43
C GLY A 44 -0.67 -1.85 6.60
N ARG A 45 -0.73 -0.58 6.99
CA ARG A 45 -1.95 0.21 7.08
C ARG A 45 -1.72 1.57 6.46
N LEU A 46 -2.63 1.97 5.57
CA LEU A 46 -2.67 3.28 4.95
C LEU A 46 -4.04 3.92 5.21
N ASP A 47 -4.06 5.09 5.82
CA ASP A 47 -5.26 5.90 6.00
C ASP A 47 -5.23 7.00 4.92
N ILE A 48 -6.25 7.02 4.09
CA ILE A 48 -6.39 7.98 2.97
C ILE A 48 -7.57 8.93 3.22
N THR A 49 -7.47 10.15 2.69
CA THR A 49 -8.60 11.08 2.67
C THR A 49 -9.63 10.60 1.65
N HIS A 50 -10.81 10.24 2.12
CA HIS A 50 -11.95 9.88 1.27
C HIS A 50 -13.26 9.98 2.07
N PHE A 51 -14.34 10.40 1.42
CA PHE A 51 -15.60 10.79 2.09
C PHE A 51 -16.59 9.64 2.27
N LYS A 52 -16.41 8.50 1.59
CA LYS A 52 -17.30 7.31 1.69
C LYS A 52 -16.49 6.03 1.91
N SER A 53 -17.16 4.97 2.36
CA SER A 53 -16.57 3.63 2.36
C SER A 53 -16.26 3.19 0.93
N LEU A 54 -15.19 2.43 0.74
CA LEU A 54 -14.88 1.83 -0.55
C LEU A 54 -15.83 0.67 -0.84
N SER A 55 -16.30 0.59 -2.06
CA SER A 55 -17.01 -0.60 -2.57
C SER A 55 -15.99 -1.69 -2.93
N ASP A 56 -16.46 -2.94 -3.03
CA ASP A 56 -15.61 -4.07 -3.42
C ASP A 56 -14.99 -3.85 -4.81
N GLU A 57 -15.71 -3.20 -5.72
CA GLU A 57 -15.21 -2.84 -7.04
C GLU A 57 -14.08 -1.81 -6.95
N GLU A 58 -14.23 -0.76 -6.13
CA GLU A 58 -13.18 0.26 -5.91
C GLU A 58 -11.95 -0.36 -5.25
N VAL A 59 -12.14 -1.26 -4.28
CA VAL A 59 -11.03 -1.99 -3.64
C VAL A 59 -10.27 -2.81 -4.67
N LYS A 60 -10.99 -3.56 -5.51
CA LYS A 60 -10.39 -4.36 -6.57
C LYS A 60 -9.63 -3.50 -7.58
N GLN A 61 -10.20 -2.39 -8.02
CA GLN A 61 -9.55 -1.48 -8.99
C GLN A 61 -8.27 -0.87 -8.39
N ILE A 62 -8.26 -0.51 -7.11
CA ILE A 62 -7.07 0.02 -6.42
C ILE A 62 -5.99 -1.07 -6.35
N GLU A 63 -6.36 -2.29 -6.00
CA GLU A 63 -5.43 -3.43 -5.93
C GLU A 63 -4.84 -3.78 -7.30
N ASP A 64 -5.68 -3.84 -8.33
CA ASP A 64 -5.27 -4.12 -9.70
C ASP A 64 -4.30 -3.03 -10.23
N GLU A 65 -4.61 -1.73 -10.00
CA GLU A 65 -3.76 -0.61 -10.37
C GLU A 65 -2.42 -0.64 -9.61
N ALA A 66 -2.43 -0.93 -8.30
CA ALA A 66 -1.22 -1.07 -7.51
C ALA A 66 -0.32 -2.20 -8.06
N ASN A 67 -0.90 -3.35 -8.37
CA ASN A 67 -0.17 -4.48 -8.96
C ASN A 67 0.32 -4.18 -10.38
N LEU A 68 -0.39 -3.36 -11.15
CA LEU A 68 0.08 -2.88 -12.45
C LEU A 68 1.35 -2.02 -12.30
N ILE A 69 1.40 -1.11 -11.31
CA ILE A 69 2.58 -0.31 -10.99
C ILE A 69 3.76 -1.21 -10.61
N VAL A 70 3.53 -2.24 -9.79
CA VAL A 70 4.56 -3.24 -9.44
C VAL A 70 5.09 -3.94 -10.68
N LYS A 71 4.22 -4.43 -11.55
CA LYS A 71 4.59 -5.15 -12.79
C LYS A 71 5.42 -4.29 -13.74
N ARG A 72 5.19 -2.97 -13.80
CA ARG A 72 5.98 -2.04 -14.61
C ARG A 72 7.45 -2.01 -14.23
N GLY A 73 7.83 -2.35 -13.00
CA GLY A 73 9.22 -2.44 -12.57
C GLY A 73 9.94 -1.09 -12.62
N ILE A 74 9.35 -0.05 -12.04
CA ILE A 74 9.85 1.31 -12.10
C ILE A 74 11.00 1.48 -11.11
N THR A 75 12.15 1.98 -11.58
CA THR A 75 13.29 2.33 -10.72
C THR A 75 12.96 3.58 -9.91
N MET A 76 13.04 3.46 -8.59
CA MET A 76 12.77 4.54 -7.67
C MET A 76 13.95 5.51 -7.57
N LYS A 77 13.67 6.80 -7.51
CA LYS A 77 14.68 7.83 -7.29
C LYS A 77 14.60 8.34 -5.85
N LYS A 78 15.74 8.41 -5.20
CA LYS A 78 15.87 8.88 -3.81
C LYS A 78 16.96 9.93 -3.79
N ARG A 79 16.60 11.18 -3.45
CA ARG A 79 17.56 12.29 -3.45
C ARG A 79 17.25 13.29 -2.33
N PHE A 80 18.26 14.01 -1.88
CA PHE A 80 18.08 15.15 -1.01
C PHE A 80 17.94 16.40 -1.84
N MET A 81 17.00 17.27 -1.48
CA MET A 81 16.72 18.54 -2.15
C MET A 81 16.45 19.63 -1.12
N GLU A 82 16.89 20.85 -1.41
CA GLU A 82 16.47 22.02 -0.66
C GLU A 82 14.94 22.15 -0.73
N ARG A 83 14.31 22.44 0.42
CA ARG A 83 12.84 22.51 0.55
C ARG A 83 12.20 23.38 -0.54
N GLY A 84 12.68 24.63 -0.71
CA GLY A 84 12.09 25.55 -1.66
C GLY A 84 12.18 25.06 -3.11
N LYS A 85 13.25 24.33 -3.45
CA LYS A 85 13.37 23.71 -4.78
C LYS A 85 12.42 22.53 -4.94
N ALA A 86 12.29 21.67 -3.92
CA ALA A 86 11.37 20.54 -3.94
C ALA A 86 9.90 21.00 -4.08
N GLU A 87 9.50 21.99 -3.29
CA GLU A 87 8.16 22.60 -3.35
C GLU A 87 7.87 23.28 -4.69
N LYS A 88 8.87 23.95 -5.28
CA LYS A 88 8.74 24.55 -6.61
C LYS A 88 8.60 23.51 -7.73
N GLU A 89 9.34 22.40 -7.63
CA GLU A 89 9.36 21.34 -8.66
C GLU A 89 8.14 20.43 -8.58
N PHE A 90 7.72 20.05 -7.36
CA PHE A 90 6.70 19.01 -7.14
C PHE A 90 5.43 19.52 -6.46
N GLY A 91 5.42 20.77 -5.99
CA GLY A 91 4.31 21.32 -5.23
C GLY A 91 4.29 20.84 -3.77
N VAL A 92 3.30 21.32 -3.01
CA VAL A 92 3.11 20.95 -1.59
C VAL A 92 2.50 19.56 -1.39
N GLY A 93 2.02 18.93 -2.45
CA GLY A 93 1.49 17.55 -2.43
C GLY A 93 2.52 16.47 -2.05
N ILE A 94 3.82 16.82 -2.00
CA ILE A 94 4.88 15.93 -1.51
C ILE A 94 4.77 15.62 -0.01
N TYR A 95 4.01 16.40 0.75
CA TYR A 95 3.82 16.20 2.19
C TYR A 95 2.64 15.27 2.45
N GLN A 96 2.95 14.02 2.68
CA GLN A 96 1.96 12.98 2.97
C GLN A 96 1.95 12.69 4.48
N GLY A 97 0.80 12.93 5.12
CA GLY A 97 0.65 12.74 6.58
C GLY A 97 1.25 13.86 7.44
N GLY A 98 1.61 15.02 6.85
CA GLY A 98 2.08 16.19 7.56
C GLY A 98 3.40 16.77 7.04
N VAL A 99 3.72 17.97 7.48
CA VAL A 99 4.91 18.70 7.07
C VAL A 99 6.17 18.07 7.64
N VAL A 100 7.15 17.74 6.81
CA VAL A 100 8.45 17.25 7.22
C VAL A 100 9.33 18.43 7.65
N PRO A 101 9.93 18.44 8.86
CA PRO A 101 10.79 19.54 9.31
C PRO A 101 12.14 19.57 8.56
N GLY A 102 12.80 20.75 8.55
CA GLY A 102 14.13 20.92 7.99
C GLY A 102 14.19 21.75 6.73
N LYS A 103 15.37 22.24 6.38
CA LYS A 103 15.65 23.02 5.16
C LYS A 103 15.91 22.13 3.94
N GLU A 104 16.29 20.89 4.18
CA GLU A 104 16.54 19.87 3.16
C GLU A 104 15.56 18.72 3.36
N LEU A 105 14.95 18.27 2.28
CA LEU A 105 13.99 17.18 2.23
C LEU A 105 14.59 15.98 1.50
N ARG A 106 14.37 14.78 2.04
CA ARG A 106 14.62 13.57 1.27
C ARG A 106 13.39 13.27 0.43
N ILE A 107 13.53 13.36 -0.88
CA ILE A 107 12.48 13.08 -1.86
C ILE A 107 12.61 11.63 -2.33
N VAL A 108 11.52 10.91 -2.25
CA VAL A 108 11.33 9.57 -2.82
C VAL A 108 10.35 9.69 -3.97
N GLU A 109 10.80 9.33 -5.16
CA GLU A 109 10.03 9.44 -6.40
C GLU A 109 9.87 8.05 -7.02
N ILE A 110 8.63 7.70 -7.36
CA ILE A 110 8.29 6.63 -8.30
C ILE A 110 7.93 7.34 -9.61
N PRO A 111 8.86 7.44 -10.58
CA PRO A 111 8.68 8.27 -11.77
C PRO A 111 7.36 8.03 -12.51
N GLY A 112 6.58 9.09 -12.70
CA GLY A 112 5.28 9.03 -13.36
C GLY A 112 4.16 8.37 -12.55
N VAL A 113 4.38 8.15 -11.23
CA VAL A 113 3.41 7.55 -10.31
C VAL A 113 3.22 8.39 -9.05
N ASP A 114 4.30 8.62 -8.29
CA ASP A 114 4.22 9.29 -6.99
C ASP A 114 5.52 10.01 -6.63
N VAL A 115 5.40 11.10 -5.86
CA VAL A 115 6.54 11.84 -5.31
C VAL A 115 6.22 12.27 -3.88
N GLU A 116 7.03 11.86 -2.92
CA GLU A 116 6.81 12.20 -1.51
C GLU A 116 8.10 12.64 -0.80
N ALA A 117 7.96 13.57 0.14
CA ALA A 117 9.00 13.89 1.11
C ALA A 117 9.00 12.82 2.22
N CYS A 118 9.84 11.81 2.09
CA CYS A 118 9.84 10.64 2.95
C CYS A 118 11.24 10.24 3.42
N GLY A 119 11.42 10.14 4.76
CA GLY A 119 12.68 9.73 5.39
C GLY A 119 12.86 8.21 5.52
N GLY A 120 11.85 7.42 5.20
CA GLY A 120 11.85 5.97 5.45
C GLY A 120 12.71 5.15 4.49
N THR A 121 12.87 3.86 4.81
CA THR A 121 13.55 2.90 3.93
C THR A 121 12.60 2.43 2.83
N HIS A 122 13.06 2.54 1.59
CA HIS A 122 12.32 2.13 0.39
C HIS A 122 13.14 1.16 -0.46
N LEU A 123 12.45 0.39 -1.28
CA LEU A 123 13.01 -0.46 -2.32
C LEU A 123 13.70 0.37 -3.41
N ASP A 124 14.47 -0.27 -4.27
CA ASP A 124 15.10 0.39 -5.42
C ASP A 124 14.25 0.29 -6.68
N ASN A 125 13.36 -0.70 -6.74
CA ASN A 125 12.46 -0.92 -7.86
C ASN A 125 11.07 -1.35 -7.36
N THR A 126 10.00 -0.88 -8.01
CA THR A 126 8.62 -1.23 -7.60
C THR A 126 8.34 -2.72 -7.66
N ARG A 127 9.00 -3.48 -8.56
CA ARG A 127 8.84 -4.94 -8.65
C ARG A 127 9.25 -5.68 -7.38
N GLU A 128 10.17 -5.12 -6.60
CA GLU A 128 10.63 -5.72 -5.35
C GLU A 128 9.56 -5.70 -4.24
N ALA A 129 8.49 -4.92 -4.41
CA ALA A 129 7.34 -4.94 -3.50
C ALA A 129 6.64 -6.29 -3.50
N GLY A 130 6.75 -7.05 -4.61
CA GLY A 130 6.01 -8.29 -4.80
C GLY A 130 4.52 -8.03 -4.99
N GLU A 131 3.72 -9.07 -4.92
CA GLU A 131 2.27 -8.95 -4.99
C GLU A 131 1.73 -8.12 -3.84
N ILE A 132 0.77 -7.24 -4.14
CA ILE A 132 0.06 -6.40 -3.18
C ILE A 132 -1.36 -6.93 -3.06
N ARG A 133 -1.83 -7.16 -1.81
CA ARG A 133 -3.20 -7.53 -1.51
C ARG A 133 -3.79 -6.58 -0.46
N ILE A 134 -5.00 -6.11 -0.73
CA ILE A 134 -5.80 -5.36 0.24
C ILE A 134 -6.61 -6.37 1.04
N ILE A 135 -6.30 -6.52 2.34
CA ILE A 135 -6.94 -7.52 3.21
C ILE A 135 -8.18 -6.99 3.93
N LYS A 136 -8.28 -5.66 4.08
CA LYS A 136 -9.44 -5.03 4.73
C LYS A 136 -9.50 -3.56 4.42
N THR A 137 -10.73 -3.04 4.31
CA THR A 137 -10.99 -1.59 4.31
C THR A 137 -11.99 -1.23 5.38
N SER A 138 -11.89 -0.03 5.94
CA SER A 138 -12.83 0.48 6.94
C SER A 138 -12.88 2.00 6.94
N LYS A 139 -14.08 2.57 7.08
CA LYS A 139 -14.25 4.01 7.29
C LYS A 139 -13.92 4.34 8.75
N ILE A 140 -12.95 5.23 8.97
CA ILE A 140 -12.47 5.61 10.29
C ILE A 140 -13.16 6.89 10.79
N SER A 141 -13.43 7.81 9.88
CA SER A 141 -14.16 9.04 10.13
C SER A 141 -14.87 9.49 8.84
N ASP A 142 -15.58 10.62 8.88
CA ASP A 142 -16.29 11.12 7.70
C ASP A 142 -15.40 11.42 6.49
N SER A 143 -14.11 11.64 6.72
CA SER A 143 -13.15 11.99 5.67
C SER A 143 -11.97 11.05 5.56
N ILE A 144 -11.92 9.94 6.32
CA ILE A 144 -10.78 9.02 6.34
C ILE A 144 -11.24 7.58 6.15
N VAL A 145 -10.63 6.92 5.19
CA VAL A 145 -10.76 5.48 4.95
C VAL A 145 -9.42 4.81 5.20
N ARG A 146 -9.44 3.70 5.90
CA ARG A 146 -8.31 2.83 6.19
C ARG A 146 -8.25 1.69 5.19
N ILE A 147 -7.06 1.46 4.64
CA ILE A 147 -6.71 0.31 3.83
C ILE A 147 -5.66 -0.49 4.61
N GLU A 148 -5.97 -1.73 4.99
CA GLU A 148 -5.00 -2.69 5.51
C GLU A 148 -4.54 -3.59 4.36
N TYR A 149 -3.24 -3.81 4.26
CA TYR A 149 -2.65 -4.51 3.11
C TYR A 149 -1.44 -5.33 3.51
N VAL A 150 -1.10 -6.28 2.65
CA VAL A 150 0.13 -7.07 2.70
C VAL A 150 0.85 -6.97 1.36
N SER A 151 2.17 -7.17 1.37
CA SER A 151 2.98 -7.25 0.15
C SER A 151 4.19 -8.13 0.34
N GLY A 152 4.79 -8.58 -0.75
CA GLY A 152 5.98 -9.41 -0.73
C GLY A 152 5.78 -10.74 0.02
N LYS A 153 6.67 -11.05 0.95
CA LYS A 153 6.62 -12.32 1.72
C LYS A 153 5.34 -12.44 2.55
N ALA A 154 4.86 -11.34 3.14
CA ALA A 154 3.63 -11.33 3.93
C ALA A 154 2.39 -11.66 3.06
N ALA A 155 2.34 -11.20 1.81
CA ALA A 155 1.26 -11.57 0.89
C ALA A 155 1.25 -13.07 0.58
N LEU A 156 2.42 -13.66 0.30
CA LEU A 156 2.55 -15.11 0.07
C LEU A 156 2.15 -15.95 1.29
N GLN A 157 2.37 -15.44 2.50
CA GLN A 157 1.94 -16.12 3.74
C GLN A 157 0.43 -16.00 3.95
N ALA A 158 -0.16 -14.85 3.66
CA ALA A 158 -1.61 -14.65 3.74
C ALA A 158 -2.36 -15.59 2.79
N ASP A 159 -1.87 -15.76 1.55
CA ASP A 159 -2.45 -16.69 0.58
C ASP A 159 -2.44 -18.14 1.05
N LYS A 160 -1.32 -18.58 1.62
CA LYS A 160 -1.21 -19.93 2.18
C LYS A 160 -2.18 -20.14 3.34
N GLY A 161 -2.26 -19.18 4.26
CA GLY A 161 -3.19 -19.22 5.38
C GLY A 161 -4.65 -19.32 4.93
N GLU A 162 -5.06 -18.50 3.96
CA GLU A 162 -6.40 -18.54 3.38
C GLU A 162 -6.70 -19.90 2.72
N GLN A 163 -5.75 -20.45 1.95
CA GLN A 163 -5.90 -21.77 1.35
C GLN A 163 -6.03 -22.88 2.40
N GLU A 164 -5.24 -22.83 3.47
CA GLU A 164 -5.33 -23.80 4.57
C GLU A 164 -6.67 -23.70 5.31
N GLU A 165 -7.20 -22.51 5.54
CA GLU A 165 -8.52 -22.30 6.15
C GLU A 165 -9.63 -22.84 5.26
N ILE A 166 -9.59 -22.56 3.96
CA ILE A 166 -10.55 -23.09 2.98
C ILE A 166 -10.49 -24.63 2.98
N MET A 167 -9.31 -25.24 2.99
CA MET A 167 -9.17 -26.70 3.05
C MET A 167 -9.75 -27.30 4.32
N LYS A 168 -9.57 -26.65 5.47
CA LYS A 168 -10.19 -27.07 6.74
C LYS A 168 -11.71 -26.98 6.66
N LEU A 169 -12.27 -25.92 6.06
CA LEU A 169 -13.72 -25.77 5.87
C LEU A 169 -14.28 -26.84 4.93
N VAL A 170 -13.59 -27.13 3.83
CA VAL A 170 -13.93 -28.25 2.92
C VAL A 170 -14.04 -29.57 3.68
N GLN A 171 -13.03 -29.89 4.52
CA GLN A 171 -13.03 -31.09 5.33
C GLN A 171 -14.16 -31.14 6.37
N LEU A 172 -14.40 -30.02 7.07
CA LEU A 172 -15.43 -29.93 8.11
C LEU A 172 -16.84 -30.03 7.55
N LEU A 173 -17.09 -29.41 6.38
CA LEU A 173 -18.42 -29.36 5.76
C LEU A 173 -18.68 -30.54 4.82
N GLY A 174 -17.66 -31.32 4.46
CA GLY A 174 -17.76 -32.44 3.52
C GLY A 174 -18.26 -32.02 2.12
N VAL A 175 -17.86 -30.81 1.67
CA VAL A 175 -18.28 -30.22 0.40
C VAL A 175 -17.06 -29.83 -0.44
N GLU A 176 -17.25 -29.68 -1.75
CA GLU A 176 -16.20 -29.14 -2.63
C GLU A 176 -16.01 -27.63 -2.41
N LYS A 177 -14.80 -27.13 -2.72
CA LYS A 177 -14.39 -25.74 -2.47
C LYS A 177 -15.37 -24.73 -3.06
N GLU A 178 -15.89 -25.01 -4.25
CA GLU A 178 -16.82 -24.17 -5.00
C GLU A 178 -18.21 -24.04 -4.34
N MET A 179 -18.55 -24.96 -3.43
CA MET A 179 -19.83 -25.01 -2.72
C MET A 179 -19.83 -24.23 -1.39
N ILE A 180 -18.67 -23.78 -0.91
CA ILE A 180 -18.55 -23.09 0.38
C ILE A 180 -19.36 -21.79 0.43
N PRO A 181 -19.33 -20.88 -0.57
CA PRO A 181 -20.09 -19.63 -0.53
C PRO A 181 -21.60 -19.81 -0.41
N GLY A 182 -22.15 -20.91 -0.93
CA GLY A 182 -23.59 -21.20 -0.91
C GLY A 182 -24.11 -21.80 0.40
N ARG A 183 -23.23 -22.22 1.34
CA ARG A 183 -23.60 -22.82 2.63
C ARG A 183 -23.29 -21.95 3.85
N ALA A 184 -22.68 -20.76 3.65
CA ALA A 184 -22.42 -19.79 4.69
C ALA A 184 -23.55 -18.74 4.87
N GLN A 185 -24.72 -18.99 4.26
CA GLN A 185 -25.94 -18.17 4.41
C GLN A 185 -26.89 -18.77 5.46
#